data_1505553548c3f2a10fc8bb1da24ee8aa
#
_entry.id   1505553548c3f2a10fc8bb1da24ee8aa
#
_cell.length_a   1.000
_cell.length_b   1.000
_cell.length_c   1.000
_cell.angle_alpha   90.00
_cell.angle_beta   90.00
_cell.angle_gamma   90.00
#
_symmetry.space_group_name_H-M   'P 1'
#
loop_
_entity.id
_entity.type
_entity.pdbx_description
1 polymer ?
#
loop_
_entity_poly.entity_id
_entity_poly.type
_entity_poly.pdbx_seq_one_letter_code
_entity_poly.pdbx_strand_id
1 'polypeptide(L)'
;MSLYVLDTDHLSLYRYGHPEVSAHIEATPADQLAVTIITIEEQLRAWYTQVRRARDAARLARVYQGLFEVAERSKVMRVLPFTSGAIE
;
A
#
# COMPACT_ATOMS: atom_id res chain seq x y z
N MET A 1 22.40 1.51 6.71
CA MET A 1 21.06 2.10 6.66
C MET A 1 20.05 0.99 6.41
N SER A 2 19.05 0.89 7.26
CA SER A 2 18.05 -0.20 7.15
C SER A 2 16.77 0.32 6.50
N LEU A 3 16.12 -0.55 5.73
CA LEU A 3 14.81 -0.27 5.16
C LEU A 3 13.74 -0.84 6.08
N TYR A 4 12.67 -0.08 6.28
CA TYR A 4 11.47 -0.56 6.93
C TYR A 4 10.50 -1.01 5.83
N VAL A 5 10.35 -2.32 5.66
CA VAL A 5 9.51 -2.88 4.61
C VAL A 5 8.11 -3.09 5.16
N LEU A 6 7.14 -2.44 4.53
CA LEU A 6 5.73 -2.52 4.94
C LEU A 6 5.03 -3.61 4.13
N ASP A 7 4.35 -4.50 4.82
CA ASP A 7 3.49 -5.49 4.16
C ASP A 7 2.06 -4.95 4.06
N THR A 8 1.17 -5.77 3.50
CA THR A 8 -0.23 -5.39 3.30
C THR A 8 -0.91 -5.08 4.63
N ASP A 9 -0.62 -5.84 5.68
CA ASP A 9 -1.24 -5.61 6.99
C ASP A 9 -0.80 -4.29 7.60
N HIS A 10 0.50 -3.95 7.52
CA HIS A 10 1.00 -2.67 7.99
C HIS A 10 0.35 -1.49 7.27
N LEU A 11 0.20 -1.59 5.95
CA LEU A 11 -0.43 -0.54 5.17
C LEU A 11 -1.90 -0.37 5.52
N SER A 12 -2.61 -1.48 5.76
CA SER A 12 -4.00 -1.43 6.20
C SER A 12 -4.12 -0.78 7.57
N LEU A 13 -3.26 -1.14 8.51
CA LEU A 13 -3.26 -0.54 9.84
C LEU A 13 -2.97 0.95 9.78
N TYR A 14 -2.03 1.35 8.93
CA TYR A 14 -1.73 2.77 8.74
C TYR A 14 -2.94 3.52 8.16
N ARG A 15 -3.57 2.94 7.14
CA ARG A 15 -4.76 3.54 6.51
C ARG A 15 -5.87 3.79 7.51
N TYR A 16 -6.07 2.86 8.45
CA TYR A 16 -7.12 2.97 9.46
C TYR A 16 -6.67 3.67 10.74
N GLY A 17 -5.49 4.27 10.74
CA GLY A 17 -5.03 5.12 11.81
C GLY A 17 -4.53 4.40 13.05
N HIS A 18 -4.02 3.17 12.92
CA HIS A 18 -3.47 2.45 14.06
C HIS A 18 -2.34 3.25 14.70
N PRO A 19 -2.42 3.60 16.01
CA PRO A 19 -1.50 4.58 16.60
C PRO A 19 -0.02 4.19 16.53
N GLU A 20 0.32 2.95 16.88
CA GLU A 20 1.72 2.51 16.90
C GLU A 20 2.31 2.43 15.50
N VAL A 21 1.56 1.86 14.56
CA VAL A 21 2.01 1.73 13.17
C VAL A 21 2.15 3.10 12.53
N SER A 22 1.15 3.96 12.72
CA SER A 22 1.19 5.32 12.17
C SER A 22 2.36 6.12 12.71
N ALA A 23 2.60 6.04 14.02
CA ALA A 23 3.72 6.75 14.65
C ALA A 23 5.06 6.27 14.10
N HIS A 24 5.22 4.96 13.92
CA HIS A 24 6.46 4.39 13.40
C HIS A 24 6.71 4.83 11.95
N ILE A 25 5.66 4.77 11.11
CA ILE A 25 5.79 5.17 9.70
C ILE A 25 6.11 6.67 9.61
N GLU A 26 5.40 7.50 10.36
CA GLU A 26 5.60 8.94 10.33
C GLU A 26 6.98 9.36 10.87
N ALA A 27 7.54 8.56 11.78
CA ALA A 27 8.87 8.83 12.33
C ALA A 27 10.01 8.32 11.42
N THR A 28 9.69 7.49 10.42
CA THR A 28 10.69 6.91 9.54
C THR A 28 10.84 7.78 8.30
N PRO A 29 12.09 8.17 7.93
CA PRO A 29 12.30 8.93 6.70
C PRO A 29 11.76 8.19 5.47
N ALA A 30 11.17 8.93 4.53
CA ALA A 30 10.52 8.34 3.35
C ALA A 30 11.47 7.44 2.53
N ASP A 31 12.75 7.80 2.45
CA ASP A 31 13.75 7.01 1.74
C ASP A 31 14.12 5.70 2.45
N GLN A 32 13.66 5.51 3.68
CA GLN A 32 13.84 4.28 4.44
C GLN A 32 12.57 3.45 4.53
N LEU A 33 11.47 3.91 3.94
CA LEU A 33 10.24 3.15 3.83
C LEU A 33 10.22 2.43 2.48
N ALA A 34 9.81 1.16 2.50
CA ALA A 34 9.73 0.37 1.27
C ALA A 34 8.52 -0.54 1.30
N VAL A 35 8.03 -0.88 0.13
CA VAL A 35 7.03 -1.93 -0.08
C VAL A 35 7.52 -2.82 -1.20
N THR A 36 7.05 -4.06 -1.26
CA THR A 36 7.36 -4.92 -2.40
C THR A 36 6.31 -4.73 -3.48
N ILE A 37 6.68 -5.05 -4.72
CA ILE A 37 5.72 -5.02 -5.83
C ILE A 37 4.56 -6.01 -5.60
N ILE A 38 4.82 -7.08 -4.87
CA ILE A 38 3.79 -8.07 -4.51
C ILE A 38 2.75 -7.43 -3.60
N THR A 39 3.16 -6.63 -2.62
CA THR A 39 2.24 -5.91 -1.74
C THR A 39 1.39 -4.92 -2.53
N ILE A 40 1.99 -4.21 -3.48
CA ILE A 40 1.26 -3.31 -4.38
C ILE A 40 0.22 -4.10 -5.19
N GLU A 41 0.62 -5.24 -5.74
CA GLU A 41 -0.30 -6.10 -6.50
C GLU A 41 -1.49 -6.55 -5.65
N GLU A 42 -1.24 -6.97 -4.42
CA GLU A 42 -2.30 -7.40 -3.52
C GLU A 42 -3.30 -6.28 -3.24
N GLN A 43 -2.80 -5.07 -3.00
CA GLN A 43 -3.67 -3.92 -2.76
C GLN A 43 -4.50 -3.58 -4.00
N LEU A 44 -3.89 -3.57 -5.18
CA LEU A 44 -4.61 -3.30 -6.42
C LEU A 44 -5.68 -4.35 -6.68
N ARG A 45 -5.36 -5.61 -6.43
CA ARG A 45 -6.32 -6.71 -6.62
C ARG A 45 -7.53 -6.55 -5.70
N ALA A 46 -7.31 -6.18 -4.44
CA ALA A 46 -8.38 -5.95 -3.49
C ALA A 46 -9.28 -4.80 -3.95
N TRP A 47 -8.69 -3.69 -4.42
CA TRP A 47 -9.47 -2.54 -4.90
C TRP A 47 -10.22 -2.86 -6.19
N TYR A 48 -9.62 -3.61 -7.12
CA TYR A 48 -10.32 -4.02 -8.35
C TYR A 48 -11.54 -4.89 -8.03
N THR A 49 -11.45 -5.75 -7.02
CA THR A 49 -12.60 -6.51 -6.56
C THR A 49 -13.71 -5.58 -6.08
N GLN A 50 -13.36 -4.52 -5.34
CA GLN A 50 -14.33 -3.54 -4.88
C GLN A 50 -14.95 -2.75 -6.04
N VAL A 51 -14.17 -2.43 -7.07
CA VAL A 51 -14.70 -1.78 -8.28
C VAL A 51 -15.82 -2.64 -8.89
N ARG A 52 -15.57 -3.94 -9.02
CA ARG A 52 -16.56 -4.83 -9.61
C ARG A 52 -17.82 -4.99 -8.75
N ARG A 53 -17.72 -4.75 -7.44
CA ARG A 53 -18.84 -4.88 -6.51
C ARG A 53 -19.59 -3.58 -6.26
N ALA A 54 -19.06 -2.45 -6.69
CA ALA A 54 -19.68 -1.15 -6.45
C ALA A 54 -20.96 -1.03 -7.28
N ARG A 55 -22.06 -0.69 -6.60
CA ARG A 55 -23.39 -0.63 -7.23
C ARG A 55 -23.89 0.79 -7.48
N ASP A 56 -23.21 1.79 -6.95
CA ASP A 56 -23.60 3.18 -7.13
C ASP A 56 -22.37 4.06 -7.31
N ALA A 57 -22.60 5.29 -7.80
CA ALA A 57 -21.52 6.20 -8.13
C ALA A 57 -20.73 6.65 -6.90
N ALA A 58 -21.40 6.84 -5.77
CA ALA A 58 -20.71 7.27 -4.55
C ALA A 58 -19.72 6.20 -4.06
N ARG A 59 -20.14 4.94 -4.08
CA ARG A 59 -19.28 3.83 -3.68
C ARG A 59 -18.13 3.66 -4.64
N LEU A 60 -18.41 3.75 -5.95
CA LEU A 60 -17.38 3.64 -6.97
C LEU A 60 -16.32 4.73 -6.81
N ALA A 61 -16.75 5.96 -6.54
CA ALA A 61 -15.83 7.07 -6.31
C ALA A 61 -14.91 6.80 -5.11
N ARG A 62 -15.43 6.23 -4.02
CA ARG A 62 -14.61 5.88 -2.84
C ARG A 62 -13.59 4.80 -3.16
N VAL A 63 -13.97 3.83 -4.00
CA VAL A 63 -13.06 2.76 -4.41
C VAL A 63 -11.92 3.33 -5.25
N TYR A 64 -12.24 4.20 -6.21
CA TYR A 64 -11.21 4.85 -7.02
C TYR A 64 -10.31 5.76 -6.18
N GLN A 65 -10.85 6.37 -5.14
CA GLN A 65 -10.03 7.13 -4.20
C GLN A 65 -9.01 6.23 -3.51
N GLY A 66 -9.41 5.01 -3.14
CA GLY A 66 -8.48 4.03 -2.57
C GLY A 66 -7.37 3.64 -3.54
N LEU A 67 -7.71 3.42 -4.81
CA LEU A 67 -6.71 3.16 -5.86
C LEU A 67 -5.77 4.34 -6.03
N PHE A 68 -6.30 5.55 -6.02
CA PHE A 68 -5.49 6.77 -6.12
C PHE A 68 -4.48 6.86 -4.98
N GLU A 69 -4.91 6.55 -3.76
CA GLU A 69 -4.02 6.56 -2.59
C GLU A 69 -2.89 5.54 -2.71
N VAL A 70 -3.17 4.34 -3.27
CA VAL A 70 -2.12 3.35 -3.52
C VAL A 70 -1.08 3.93 -4.49
N ALA A 71 -1.52 4.56 -5.57
CA ALA A 71 -0.63 5.16 -6.55
C ALA A 71 0.21 6.29 -5.92
N GLU A 72 -0.41 7.13 -5.11
CA GLU A 72 0.30 8.24 -4.47
C GLU A 72 1.35 7.75 -3.48
N ARG A 73 1.04 6.71 -2.68
CA ARG A 73 2.03 6.14 -1.76
C ARG A 73 3.23 5.55 -2.47
N SER A 74 3.02 4.93 -3.64
CA SER A 74 4.11 4.31 -4.39
C SER A 74 5.09 5.33 -4.96
N LYS A 75 4.72 6.62 -5.02
CA LYS A 75 5.63 7.67 -5.46
C LYS A 75 6.63 8.09 -4.39
N VAL A 76 6.28 7.93 -3.11
CA VAL A 76 7.09 8.40 -2.00
C VAL A 76 7.84 7.28 -1.28
N MET A 77 7.45 6.03 -1.47
CA MET A 77 8.10 4.87 -0.90
C MET A 77 8.93 4.14 -1.96
N ARG A 78 9.99 3.48 -1.52
CA ARG A 78 10.74 2.61 -2.43
C ARG A 78 9.90 1.38 -2.72
N VAL A 79 9.75 1.03 -4.00
CA VAL A 79 9.06 -0.18 -4.41
C VAL A 79 10.11 -1.21 -4.81
N LEU A 80 10.18 -2.30 -4.06
CA LEU A 80 11.17 -3.35 -4.30
C LEU A 80 10.62 -4.34 -5.33
N PRO A 81 11.37 -4.61 -6.41
CA PRO A 81 10.90 -5.51 -7.46
C PRO A 81 10.94 -6.97 -7.00
N PHE A 82 10.11 -7.78 -7.64
CA PHE A 82 10.18 -9.23 -7.48
C PHE A 82 11.09 -9.76 -8.58
N THR A 83 12.20 -10.37 -8.18
CA THR A 83 13.18 -10.92 -9.11
C THR A 83 13.21 -12.44 -9.03
N SER A 84 13.77 -13.08 -10.04
CA SER A 84 13.91 -14.54 -10.02
C SER A 84 14.72 -15.03 -8.82
N GLY A 85 15.69 -14.23 -8.36
CA GLY A 85 16.46 -14.56 -7.17
C GLY A 85 15.63 -14.59 -5.88
N ALA A 86 14.50 -13.88 -5.84
CA ALA A 86 13.63 -13.89 -4.68
C ALA A 86 12.86 -15.21 -4.51
N ILE A 87 12.81 -16.02 -5.55
CA ILE A 87 12.11 -17.31 -5.54
C ILE A 87 13.03 -18.43 -5.00
N GLU A 88 14.31 -18.28 -5.19
CA GLU A 88 15.33 -19.22 -4.77
C GLU A 88 15.63 -19.08 -3.27
#